data_398e19b2fd8bcc03b5f118998ba6d934
#
_entry.id   398e19b2fd8bcc03b5f118998ba6d934
#
_cell.length_a   1.000
_cell.length_b   1.000
_cell.length_c   1.000
_cell.angle_alpha   90.00
_cell.angle_beta   90.00
_cell.angle_gamma   90.00
#
_symmetry.space_group_name_H-M   'P 1'
#
loop_
_entity.id
_entity.type
_entity.pdbx_description
1 polymer ?
#
loop_
_entity_poly.entity_id
_entity_poly.type
_entity_poly.pdbx_seq_one_letter_code
_entity_poly.pdbx_strand_id
1 'polypeptide(L)'
;MENDDNPFITTREIGDFKTFVENSRAQETQTTNPDYSTMTTYYAFLNGKIAALISCRWQLEKGNLATIGGHIGYQTSPEFRRQGIMTRLLSFALEQYAKRGINPVLITAREDNIASRRTIEKAGGILENIIDLEDGHRLARYWITLDLENSD
;
A
#
# COMPACT_ATOMS: atom_id res chain seq x y z
N MET A 1 -15.18 14.53 1.30
CA MET A 1 -15.10 14.20 2.25
C MET A 1 -14.25 13.21 2.45
N GLU A 2 -13.79 13.18 3.27
CA GLU A 2 -13.12 12.25 3.53
C GLU A 2 -13.81 11.11 3.65
N ASN A 3 -13.46 10.22 3.17
CA ASN A 3 -14.11 9.10 3.26
C ASN A 3 -14.03 8.43 4.50
N ASP A 4 -15.04 8.51 5.18
CA ASP A 4 -15.06 7.95 6.45
C ASP A 4 -15.28 6.48 6.46
N ASP A 5 -15.48 5.88 5.31
CA ASP A 5 -15.54 4.45 5.23
C ASP A 5 -14.15 3.85 5.22
N ASN A 6 -13.11 4.67 5.25
CA ASN A 6 -11.76 4.19 5.29
C ASN A 6 -11.55 3.40 6.57
N PRO A 7 -11.16 2.13 6.50
CA PRO A 7 -10.97 1.31 7.68
C PRO A 7 -9.65 1.56 8.38
N PHE A 8 -9.12 2.77 8.29
CA PHE A 8 -7.85 3.09 8.92
C PHE A 8 -7.91 2.87 10.43
N ILE A 9 -6.87 2.26 10.96
CA ILE A 9 -6.77 2.02 12.38
C ILE A 9 -6.39 3.31 13.07
N THR A 10 -7.22 3.76 14.00
CA THR A 10 -6.93 4.99 14.72
C THR A 10 -5.99 4.71 15.87
N THR A 11 -5.38 5.74 16.41
CA THR A 11 -4.41 5.55 17.48
C THR A 11 -5.02 4.94 18.72
N ARG A 12 -6.30 5.22 19.00
CA ARG A 12 -6.89 4.66 20.20
C ARG A 12 -7.15 3.17 20.06
N GLU A 13 -7.14 2.64 18.84
CA GLU A 13 -7.35 1.24 18.64
C GLU A 13 -6.07 0.44 18.79
N ILE A 14 -4.97 1.09 19.11
CA ILE A 14 -3.71 0.42 19.30
C ILE A 14 -3.40 0.45 20.78
N GLY A 15 -4.36 0.03 21.60
CA GLY A 15 -4.14 0.02 23.04
C GLY A 15 -3.04 -0.92 23.47
N ASP A 16 -2.80 -1.97 22.71
CA ASP A 16 -1.71 -2.86 22.98
C ASP A 16 -0.74 -2.74 21.78
N PHE A 17 0.05 -1.70 21.81
CA PHE A 17 0.96 -1.41 20.71
C PHE A 17 1.96 -2.53 20.49
N LYS A 18 2.43 -3.17 21.56
CA LYS A 18 3.40 -4.24 21.42
C LYS A 18 2.81 -5.42 20.64
N THR A 19 1.61 -5.84 21.00
CA THR A 19 0.95 -6.94 20.30
C THR A 19 0.67 -6.56 18.85
N PHE A 20 0.26 -5.30 18.61
CA PHE A 20 -0.01 -4.83 17.28
C PHE A 20 1.24 -4.93 16.40
N VAL A 21 2.39 -4.51 16.91
CA VAL A 21 3.64 -4.58 16.17
C VAL A 21 4.05 -6.02 15.94
N GLU A 22 3.91 -6.87 16.95
CA GLU A 22 4.28 -8.26 16.83
C GLU A 22 3.44 -8.97 15.78
N ASN A 23 2.14 -8.72 15.76
CA ASN A 23 1.27 -9.33 14.75
C ASN A 23 1.64 -8.84 13.36
N SER A 24 1.96 -7.56 13.23
CA SER A 24 2.34 -7.01 11.95
C SER A 24 3.64 -7.64 11.44
N ARG A 25 4.60 -7.84 12.33
CA ARG A 25 5.88 -8.44 11.94
C ARG A 25 5.75 -9.90 11.57
N ALA A 26 4.86 -10.62 12.23
CA ALA A 26 4.67 -12.03 11.92
C ALA A 26 4.23 -12.21 10.47
N GLN A 27 3.50 -11.25 9.91
CA GLN A 27 3.03 -11.36 8.54
C GLN A 27 4.13 -11.21 7.51
N GLU A 28 5.31 -10.77 7.91
CA GLU A 28 6.41 -10.61 6.97
C GLU A 28 6.92 -11.95 6.44
N THR A 29 6.82 -13.00 7.22
CA THR A 29 7.34 -14.30 6.81
C THR A 29 6.31 -15.41 6.89
N GLN A 30 5.15 -15.17 7.48
CA GLN A 30 4.15 -16.20 7.70
C GLN A 30 2.78 -15.73 7.29
N THR A 31 1.96 -16.64 6.80
CA THR A 31 0.56 -16.37 6.57
C THR A 31 -0.24 -17.53 7.15
N THR A 32 -1.49 -17.25 7.52
CA THR A 32 -2.37 -18.30 8.00
C THR A 32 -2.99 -19.08 6.85
N ASN A 33 -2.89 -18.57 5.63
CA ASN A 33 -3.47 -19.18 4.45
C ASN A 33 -2.40 -19.17 3.36
N PRO A 34 -2.05 -20.33 2.81
CA PRO A 34 -0.99 -20.40 1.78
C PRO A 34 -1.34 -19.61 0.51
N ASP A 35 -2.62 -19.25 0.32
CA ASP A 35 -2.99 -18.44 -0.82
C ASP A 35 -2.78 -16.96 -0.60
N TYR A 36 -2.33 -16.55 0.58
CA TYR A 36 -2.07 -15.16 0.89
C TYR A 36 -0.58 -14.88 0.78
N SER A 37 -0.25 -13.68 0.35
CA SER A 37 1.14 -13.25 0.27
C SER A 37 1.66 -12.93 1.66
N THR A 38 2.95 -13.16 1.87
CA THR A 38 3.61 -12.54 3.01
C THR A 38 3.62 -11.04 2.77
N MET A 39 3.67 -10.26 3.84
CA MET A 39 3.65 -8.82 3.69
C MET A 39 4.32 -8.12 4.85
N THR A 40 4.83 -6.94 4.57
CA THR A 40 5.40 -6.05 5.58
C THR A 40 4.58 -4.78 5.59
N THR A 41 4.22 -4.31 6.77
CA THR A 41 3.48 -3.06 6.90
C THR A 41 4.42 -2.04 7.54
N TYR A 42 4.56 -0.89 6.88
CA TYR A 42 5.37 0.21 7.38
C TYR A 42 4.44 1.33 7.83
N TYR A 43 4.83 1.99 8.91
CA TYR A 43 3.99 3.01 9.51
C TYR A 43 4.74 4.33 9.56
N ALA A 44 4.03 5.42 9.33
CA ALA A 44 4.55 6.76 9.53
C ALA A 44 3.90 7.33 10.76
N PHE A 45 4.72 7.82 11.70
CA PHE A 45 4.22 8.41 12.94
C PHE A 45 4.46 9.91 12.95
N LEU A 46 3.46 10.66 13.43
CA LEU A 46 3.59 12.09 13.63
C LEU A 46 2.98 12.41 14.97
N ASN A 47 3.73 13.09 15.81
CA ASN A 47 3.23 13.52 17.13
C ASN A 47 2.72 12.34 17.95
N GLY A 48 3.39 11.20 17.84
CA GLY A 48 3.00 10.02 18.61
C GLY A 48 1.80 9.27 18.06
N LYS A 49 1.28 9.66 16.90
CA LYS A 49 0.14 9.01 16.30
C LYS A 49 0.53 8.38 14.98
N ILE A 50 -0.20 7.33 14.59
CA ILE A 50 0.00 6.76 13.27
C ILE A 50 -0.64 7.68 12.25
N ALA A 51 0.18 8.27 11.39
CA ALA A 51 -0.31 9.16 10.35
C ALA A 51 -0.67 8.42 9.08
N ALA A 52 0.04 7.36 8.77
CA ALA A 52 -0.20 6.60 7.54
C ALA A 52 0.40 5.22 7.68
N LEU A 53 -0.09 4.29 6.87
CA LEU A 53 0.54 2.99 6.78
C LEU A 53 0.56 2.54 5.31
N ILE A 54 1.51 1.67 5.00
CA ILE A 54 1.61 1.10 3.68
C ILE A 54 1.94 -0.38 3.85
N SER A 55 1.17 -1.24 3.20
CA SER A 55 1.36 -2.68 3.26
C SER A 55 1.99 -3.14 1.97
N CYS A 56 3.13 -3.80 2.08
CA CYS A 56 3.88 -4.27 0.94
C CYS A 56 3.75 -5.79 0.87
N ARG A 57 3.07 -6.27 -0.15
CA ARG A 57 2.91 -7.69 -0.39
C ARG A 57 4.02 -8.14 -1.32
N TRP A 58 4.64 -9.26 -1.00
CA TRP A 58 5.84 -9.66 -1.71
C TRP A 58 5.60 -10.71 -2.78
N GLN A 59 4.41 -11.35 -2.78
CA GLN A 59 4.12 -12.46 -3.68
C GLN A 59 2.87 -12.18 -4.49
N LEU A 60 3.05 -11.50 -5.61
CA LEU A 60 1.93 -11.05 -6.45
C LEU A 60 1.11 -12.21 -7.00
N GLU A 61 1.72 -13.38 -7.12
CA GLU A 61 1.01 -14.54 -7.68
C GLU A 61 -0.03 -15.12 -6.74
N LYS A 62 -0.07 -14.67 -5.48
CA LYS A 62 -1.02 -15.24 -4.51
C LYS A 62 -2.40 -14.62 -4.64
N GLY A 63 -3.43 -15.45 -4.50
CA GLY A 63 -4.80 -14.98 -4.52
C GLY A 63 -5.13 -14.15 -5.76
N ASN A 64 -5.79 -13.02 -5.55
CA ASN A 64 -6.17 -12.14 -6.65
C ASN A 64 -5.27 -10.91 -6.75
N LEU A 65 -4.07 -10.96 -6.19
CA LEU A 65 -3.21 -9.78 -6.14
C LEU A 65 -2.79 -9.30 -7.52
N ALA A 66 -2.56 -10.22 -8.45
CA ALA A 66 -2.13 -9.84 -9.80
C ALA A 66 -3.22 -9.10 -10.55
N THR A 67 -4.48 -9.26 -10.15
CA THR A 67 -5.61 -8.64 -10.83
C THR A 67 -6.16 -7.45 -10.05
N ILE A 68 -6.41 -7.64 -8.76
CA ILE A 68 -7.12 -6.64 -7.95
C ILE A 68 -6.27 -6.02 -6.86
N GLY A 69 -5.64 -6.84 -6.02
CA GLY A 69 -4.97 -6.31 -4.83
C GLY A 69 -3.69 -5.57 -5.10
N GLY A 70 -2.88 -6.06 -6.04
CA GLY A 70 -1.59 -5.47 -6.30
C GLY A 70 -0.58 -5.74 -5.20
N HIS A 71 0.63 -5.19 -5.38
CA HIS A 71 1.68 -5.33 -4.39
C HIS A 71 1.43 -4.45 -3.17
N ILE A 72 0.87 -3.27 -3.36
CA ILE A 72 0.83 -2.25 -2.32
C ILE A 72 -0.59 -1.82 -2.01
N GLY A 73 -0.92 -1.77 -0.71
CA GLY A 73 -2.11 -1.09 -0.23
C GLY A 73 -1.69 -0.04 0.78
N TYR A 74 -2.36 1.11 0.81
CA TYR A 74 -1.98 2.14 1.77
C TYR A 74 -3.18 2.95 2.22
N GLN A 75 -3.00 3.60 3.37
CA GLN A 75 -4.02 4.45 3.97
C GLN A 75 -3.35 5.59 4.71
N THR A 76 -3.98 6.75 4.69
CA THR A 76 -3.52 7.91 5.45
C THR A 76 -4.64 8.32 6.40
N SER A 77 -4.28 8.56 7.65
CA SER A 77 -5.25 9.04 8.63
C SER A 77 -5.83 10.37 8.16
N PRO A 78 -7.15 10.57 8.31
CA PRO A 78 -7.77 11.79 7.77
C PRO A 78 -7.14 13.08 8.23
N GLU A 79 -6.67 13.15 9.48
CA GLU A 79 -6.10 14.40 9.96
C GLU A 79 -4.72 14.70 9.39
N PHE A 80 -4.10 13.73 8.73
CA PHE A 80 -2.76 13.91 8.17
C PHE A 80 -2.73 13.88 6.65
N ARG A 81 -3.87 13.96 5.99
CA ARG A 81 -3.91 13.93 4.54
C ARG A 81 -3.37 15.22 3.93
N ARG A 82 -2.90 15.12 2.70
CA ARG A 82 -2.43 16.27 1.93
C ARG A 82 -1.17 16.91 2.49
N GLN A 83 -0.37 16.14 3.21
CA GLN A 83 0.89 16.63 3.75
C GLN A 83 2.10 15.94 3.13
N GLY A 84 1.90 15.19 2.05
CA GLY A 84 3.00 14.52 1.38
C GLY A 84 3.52 13.29 2.09
N ILE A 85 2.84 12.85 3.16
CA ILE A 85 3.32 11.72 3.94
C ILE A 85 3.27 10.44 3.12
N MET A 86 2.16 10.21 2.41
CA MET A 86 2.05 8.99 1.62
C MET A 86 3.03 8.98 0.45
N THR A 87 3.31 10.14 -0.14
CA THR A 87 4.29 10.22 -1.22
C THR A 87 5.65 9.74 -0.74
N ARG A 88 6.06 10.15 0.46
CA ARG A 88 7.34 9.71 1.01
C ARG A 88 7.31 8.25 1.42
N LEU A 89 6.21 7.80 2.00
CA LEU A 89 6.10 6.43 2.44
C LEU A 89 6.09 5.48 1.24
N LEU A 90 5.43 5.88 0.15
CA LEU A 90 5.42 5.09 -1.07
C LEU A 90 6.82 5.01 -1.68
N SER A 91 7.55 6.12 -1.67
CA SER A 91 8.91 6.12 -2.19
C SER A 91 9.79 5.16 -1.38
N PHE A 92 9.64 5.16 -0.06
CA PHE A 92 10.37 4.24 0.80
C PHE A 92 10.02 2.79 0.46
N ALA A 93 8.73 2.52 0.28
CA ALA A 93 8.29 1.16 -0.02
C ALA A 93 8.86 0.67 -1.35
N LEU A 94 8.90 1.55 -2.35
CA LEU A 94 9.44 1.15 -3.65
C LEU A 94 10.91 0.79 -3.55
N GLU A 95 11.67 1.45 -2.68
CA GLU A 95 13.04 1.07 -2.45
C GLU A 95 13.14 -0.35 -1.88
N GLN A 96 12.19 -0.74 -1.04
CA GLN A 96 12.20 -2.07 -0.47
C GLN A 96 11.93 -3.13 -1.54
N TYR A 97 11.05 -2.84 -2.50
CA TYR A 97 10.81 -3.75 -3.62
C TYR A 97 12.06 -3.87 -4.48
N ALA A 98 12.74 -2.75 -4.72
CA ALA A 98 13.97 -2.78 -5.51
C ALA A 98 15.01 -3.66 -4.84
N LYS A 99 15.16 -3.55 -3.51
CA LYS A 99 16.13 -4.36 -2.78
C LYS A 99 15.82 -5.84 -2.87
N ARG A 100 14.57 -6.19 -3.06
CA ARG A 100 14.15 -7.59 -3.18
C ARG A 100 14.14 -8.08 -4.63
N GLY A 101 14.49 -7.22 -5.57
CA GLY A 101 14.49 -7.60 -6.97
C GLY A 101 13.11 -7.69 -7.60
N ILE A 102 12.10 -7.08 -6.98
CA ILE A 102 10.75 -7.09 -7.49
C ILE A 102 10.52 -5.84 -8.33
N ASN A 103 10.32 -6.02 -9.64
CA ASN A 103 10.21 -4.92 -10.57
C ASN A 103 9.55 -5.43 -11.85
N PRO A 104 8.48 -4.83 -12.34
CA PRO A 104 7.82 -3.63 -11.82
C PRO A 104 6.86 -3.95 -10.67
N VAL A 105 6.33 -2.90 -10.06
CA VAL A 105 5.43 -3.02 -8.93
C VAL A 105 4.02 -2.64 -9.36
N LEU A 106 3.04 -3.47 -9.03
CA LEU A 106 1.64 -3.22 -9.36
C LEU A 106 0.95 -2.53 -8.19
N ILE A 107 0.32 -1.39 -8.45
CA ILE A 107 -0.48 -0.68 -7.45
C ILE A 107 -1.84 -0.38 -8.07
N THR A 108 -2.89 -0.60 -7.31
CA THR A 108 -4.23 -0.35 -7.80
C THR A 108 -4.93 0.69 -6.95
N ALA A 109 -5.90 1.35 -7.55
CA ALA A 109 -6.75 2.31 -6.84
C ALA A 109 -8.08 2.36 -7.55
N ARG A 110 -9.16 2.67 -6.80
CA ARG A 110 -10.44 2.86 -7.45
C ARG A 110 -10.35 4.01 -8.43
N GLU A 111 -11.05 3.87 -9.53
CA GLU A 111 -11.01 4.88 -10.59
C GLU A 111 -11.40 6.25 -10.07
N ASP A 112 -12.34 6.33 -9.12
CA ASP A 112 -12.82 7.60 -8.61
C ASP A 112 -11.97 8.12 -7.44
N ASN A 113 -10.96 7.40 -7.02
CA ASN A 113 -10.08 7.88 -5.96
C ASN A 113 -8.95 8.69 -6.59
N ILE A 114 -9.25 9.94 -6.90
CA ILE A 114 -8.34 10.79 -7.64
C ILE A 114 -7.05 11.05 -6.87
N ALA A 115 -7.16 11.24 -5.55
CA ALA A 115 -5.97 11.51 -4.75
C ALA A 115 -4.99 10.35 -4.79
N SER A 116 -5.49 9.12 -4.67
CA SER A 116 -4.64 7.93 -4.74
C SER A 116 -4.02 7.79 -6.12
N ARG A 117 -4.81 8.00 -7.17
CA ARG A 117 -4.31 7.88 -8.53
C ARG A 117 -3.19 8.88 -8.79
N ARG A 118 -3.34 10.11 -8.28
CA ARG A 118 -2.30 11.12 -8.46
C ARG A 118 -1.02 10.75 -7.71
N THR A 119 -1.16 10.17 -6.52
CA THR A 119 0.00 9.72 -5.77
C THR A 119 0.77 8.66 -6.55
N ILE A 120 0.04 7.70 -7.13
CA ILE A 120 0.66 6.63 -7.90
C ILE A 120 1.31 7.19 -9.16
N GLU A 121 0.61 8.07 -9.86
CA GLU A 121 1.15 8.64 -11.11
C GLU A 121 2.38 9.49 -10.83
N LYS A 122 2.37 10.20 -9.73
CA LYS A 122 3.53 11.02 -9.36
C LYS A 122 4.73 10.15 -9.03
N ALA A 123 4.51 8.94 -8.55
CA ALA A 123 5.59 8.01 -8.27
C ALA A 123 6.06 7.27 -9.53
N GLY A 124 5.50 7.59 -10.69
CA GLY A 124 5.93 6.96 -11.93
C GLY A 124 4.99 5.88 -12.44
N GLY A 125 3.80 5.77 -11.86
CA GLY A 125 2.85 4.73 -12.26
C GLY A 125 2.29 4.98 -13.66
N ILE A 126 2.25 3.92 -14.45
CA ILE A 126 1.68 3.94 -15.80
C ILE A 126 0.43 3.10 -15.77
N LEU A 127 -0.69 3.67 -16.18
CA LEU A 127 -1.94 2.95 -16.17
C LEU A 127 -1.93 1.84 -17.22
N GLU A 128 -2.24 0.63 -16.77
CA GLU A 128 -2.36 -0.47 -17.70
C GLU A 128 -3.79 -0.58 -18.20
N ASN A 129 -4.74 -0.60 -17.28
CA ASN A 129 -6.15 -0.71 -17.65
C ASN A 129 -7.01 -0.37 -16.46
N ILE A 130 -8.31 -0.28 -16.70
CA ILE A 130 -9.30 -0.09 -15.65
C ILE A 130 -10.27 -1.22 -15.79
N ILE A 131 -10.51 -1.97 -14.70
CA ILE A 131 -11.37 -3.14 -14.74
C ILE A 131 -12.60 -2.92 -13.86
N ASP A 132 -13.66 -3.64 -14.17
CA ASP A 132 -14.88 -3.56 -13.39
C ASP A 132 -14.81 -4.52 -12.21
N LEU A 133 -15.25 -4.06 -11.05
CA LEU A 133 -15.31 -4.89 -9.86
C LEU A 133 -16.75 -5.37 -9.67
N GLU A 134 -16.91 -6.42 -8.86
CA GLU A 134 -18.23 -7.00 -8.64
C GLU A 134 -19.16 -6.04 -7.94
N ASP A 135 -18.62 -5.10 -7.16
CA ASP A 135 -19.44 -4.16 -6.41
C ASP A 135 -19.86 -2.94 -7.23
N GLY A 136 -19.58 -2.94 -8.52
CA GLY A 136 -19.96 -1.82 -9.38
C GLY A 136 -18.93 -0.72 -9.51
N HIS A 137 -17.86 -0.77 -8.74
CA HIS A 137 -16.79 0.19 -8.87
C HIS A 137 -15.81 -0.25 -9.94
N ARG A 138 -14.95 0.66 -10.36
CA ARG A 138 -13.93 0.36 -11.35
C ARG A 138 -12.57 0.56 -10.71
N LEU A 139 -11.61 -0.27 -11.08
CA LEU A 139 -10.29 -0.30 -10.48
C LEU A 139 -9.25 0.05 -11.52
N ALA A 140 -8.44 1.06 -11.23
CA ALA A 140 -7.34 1.46 -12.09
C ALA A 140 -6.08 0.71 -11.66
N ARG A 141 -5.41 0.06 -12.61
CA ARG A 141 -4.22 -0.76 -12.36
C ARG A 141 -3.02 -0.07 -12.97
N TYR A 142 -2.03 0.21 -12.12
CA TYR A 142 -0.82 0.92 -12.52
C TYR A 142 0.41 0.08 -12.27
N TRP A 143 1.37 0.20 -13.16
CA TRP A 143 2.68 -0.43 -12.96
C TRP A 143 3.73 0.66 -12.78
N ILE A 144 4.58 0.50 -11.79
CA ILE A 144 5.69 1.40 -11.56
C ILE A 144 6.96 0.62 -11.87
N THR A 145 7.72 1.10 -12.83
CA THR A 145 9.00 0.48 -13.17
C THR A 145 10.08 1.13 -12.32
N LEU A 146 10.85 0.32 -11.61
CA LEU A 146 11.87 0.82 -10.71
C LEU A 146 13.18 1.02 -11.47
N ASP A 147 13.88 2.10 -11.13
CA ASP A 147 15.15 2.40 -11.78
C ASP A 147 16.25 1.82 -10.93
N LEU A 148 16.60 0.59 -11.18
CA LEU A 148 17.60 -0.10 -10.38
C LEU A 148 19.01 0.36 -10.68
N GLU A 149 19.22 1.06 -11.78
CA GLU A 149 20.56 1.49 -12.11
C GLU A 149 21.00 2.65 -11.24
N ASN A 150 20.07 3.37 -10.67
CA ASN A 150 20.40 4.51 -9.83
C ASN A 150 20.27 4.21 -8.36
N SER A 151 20.18 2.94 -7.98
CA SER A 151 19.97 2.62 -6.59
C SER A 151 21.27 2.24 -5.92
N ASP A 152 22.32 2.82 -6.29
CA ASP A 152 23.62 2.55 -5.69
C ASP A 152 23.72 2.91 -4.24
#